data_1927d7c1a785b10948d9997f2eef3381
#
_entry.id   1927d7c1a785b10948d9997f2eef3381
#
_cell.length_a   1.000
_cell.length_b   1.000
_cell.length_c   1.000
_cell.angle_alpha   90.00
_cell.angle_beta   90.00
_cell.angle_gamma   90.00
#
_symmetry.space_group_name_H-M   'P 1'
#
loop_
_entity.id
_entity.type
_entity.pdbx_description
1 polymer ?
#
loop_
_entity_poly.entity_id
_entity_poly.type
_entity_poly.pdbx_seq_one_letter_code
_entity_poly.pdbx_strand_id
1 'polypeptide(L)'
;MSTVKFEHLFQPLQVGPMRVPNRICETTNTINSSRTPGLIDEHYIEHHVAKARGGTGWIGGETWLLDLPLPPVAPDEVHLAVGFTSRQAAYKFPAFVEGVTRFCAEVHAAGAVAVVQLTHLNAAWAPSPVPVIGAQSYTPHVLGEAEIEYCLDVYADAAEVAMKAGADGVEIHCAHETLGYSFLSPVTNRRTDRWGGGPAERIRFVVEALRRVRARVGNALALGIRVNGGESRRRGYDNLEFREMLYAIGETGLLDFVNIDAGHCWGAPS
;
A
#
# COMPACT_ATOMS: atom_id res chain seq x y z
N MET A 1 15.32 -39.78 7.77
CA MET A 1 14.46 -38.71 7.21
C MET A 1 15.37 -37.68 6.61
N SER A 2 15.31 -37.46 5.29
CA SER A 2 16.10 -36.40 4.64
C SER A 2 15.62 -35.03 5.13
N THR A 3 16.44 -34.32 5.88
CA THR A 3 16.16 -32.92 6.22
C THR A 3 16.31 -32.09 4.96
N VAL A 4 15.21 -31.68 4.35
CA VAL A 4 15.23 -30.72 3.24
C VAL A 4 15.79 -29.41 3.82
N LYS A 5 17.01 -29.08 3.43
CA LYS A 5 17.63 -27.81 3.81
C LYS A 5 17.18 -26.73 2.83
N PHE A 6 16.38 -25.78 3.30
CA PHE A 6 16.02 -24.58 2.56
C PHE A 6 17.16 -23.54 2.66
N GLU A 7 18.30 -23.79 2.00
CA GLU A 7 19.54 -23.00 2.14
C GLU A 7 19.35 -21.52 1.83
N HIS A 8 18.47 -21.18 0.88
CA HIS A 8 18.26 -19.79 0.48
C HIS A 8 17.20 -19.06 1.29
N LEU A 9 16.24 -19.80 1.87
CA LEU A 9 15.09 -19.20 2.58
C LEU A 9 15.52 -18.37 3.80
N PHE A 10 16.52 -18.85 4.52
CA PHE A 10 17.01 -18.25 5.77
C PHE A 10 18.24 -17.37 5.57
N GLN A 11 18.66 -17.12 4.33
CA GLN A 11 19.75 -16.18 4.05
C GLN A 11 19.25 -14.75 4.01
N PRO A 12 20.02 -13.79 4.53
CA PRO A 12 19.70 -12.38 4.43
C PRO A 12 19.56 -11.92 2.97
N LEU A 13 18.75 -10.89 2.76
CA LEU A 13 18.57 -10.23 1.47
C LEU A 13 18.69 -8.72 1.65
N GLN A 14 19.43 -8.07 0.74
CA GLN A 14 19.45 -6.62 0.66
C GLN A 14 18.34 -6.14 -0.27
N VAL A 15 17.48 -5.23 0.22
CA VAL A 15 16.35 -4.63 -0.52
C VAL A 15 16.48 -3.11 -0.40
N GLY A 16 17.05 -2.45 -1.41
CA GLY A 16 17.44 -1.05 -1.28
C GLY A 16 18.33 -0.83 -0.06
N PRO A 17 18.03 0.12 0.82
CA PRO A 17 18.78 0.35 2.06
C PRO A 17 18.48 -0.70 3.16
N MET A 18 17.39 -1.45 3.05
CA MET A 18 16.91 -2.37 4.07
C MET A 18 17.60 -3.74 3.96
N ARG A 19 18.12 -4.25 5.08
CA ARG A 19 18.66 -5.61 5.17
C ARG A 19 17.67 -6.53 5.87
N VAL A 20 16.99 -7.37 5.10
CA VAL A 20 16.03 -8.37 5.62
C VAL A 20 16.80 -9.60 6.09
N PRO A 21 16.56 -10.13 7.31
CA PRO A 21 17.35 -11.24 7.87
C PRO A 21 17.11 -12.58 7.19
N ASN A 22 15.97 -12.77 6.53
CA ASN A 22 15.63 -13.97 5.76
C ASN A 22 14.56 -13.64 4.71
N ARG A 23 14.15 -14.60 3.91
CA ARG A 23 13.19 -14.42 2.80
C ARG A 23 11.75 -14.77 3.16
N ILE A 24 11.42 -14.76 4.45
CA ILE A 24 10.05 -14.97 4.94
C ILE A 24 9.45 -13.60 5.22
N CYS A 25 8.38 -13.29 4.50
CA CYS A 25 7.68 -12.02 4.58
C CYS A 25 6.24 -12.22 5.05
N GLU A 26 5.83 -11.49 6.07
CA GLU A 26 4.45 -11.17 6.31
C GLU A 26 4.08 -9.97 5.46
N THR A 27 3.37 -10.20 4.35
CA THR A 27 2.81 -9.09 3.58
C THR A 27 1.71 -8.40 4.36
N THR A 28 1.52 -7.11 4.13
CA THR A 28 0.46 -6.36 4.81
C THR A 28 -0.90 -7.02 4.65
N ASN A 29 -1.57 -7.25 5.76
CA ASN A 29 -2.91 -7.84 5.82
C ASN A 29 -3.74 -7.18 6.92
N THR A 30 -4.74 -6.39 6.55
CA THR A 30 -5.62 -5.71 7.49
C THR A 30 -6.62 -6.68 8.07
N ILE A 31 -6.41 -7.06 9.32
CA ILE A 31 -7.26 -7.97 10.09
C ILE A 31 -7.97 -7.29 11.25
N ASN A 32 -7.79 -5.98 11.37
CA ASN A 32 -8.34 -5.19 12.45
C ASN A 32 -7.89 -5.67 13.84
N SER A 33 -6.59 -5.89 14.00
CA SER A 33 -6.01 -6.44 15.23
C SER A 33 -6.02 -5.47 16.41
N SER A 34 -6.06 -4.15 16.16
CA SER A 34 -6.17 -3.15 17.22
C SER A 34 -7.55 -3.16 17.89
N ARG A 35 -7.57 -3.08 19.22
CA ARG A 35 -8.81 -2.91 20.00
C ARG A 35 -9.30 -1.46 20.06
N THR A 36 -8.40 -0.52 19.80
CA THR A 36 -8.71 0.90 19.76
C THR A 36 -8.68 1.40 18.33
N PRO A 37 -9.84 1.61 17.68
CA PRO A 37 -9.89 2.04 16.29
C PRO A 37 -9.05 3.29 16.02
N GLY A 38 -8.20 3.21 15.00
CA GLY A 38 -7.33 4.31 14.60
C GLY A 38 -6.07 4.49 15.45
N LEU A 39 -5.72 3.52 16.30
CA LEU A 39 -4.45 3.50 17.03
C LEU A 39 -3.69 2.19 16.76
N ILE A 40 -2.40 2.25 16.94
CA ILE A 40 -1.53 1.07 17.02
C ILE A 40 -1.37 0.76 18.52
N ASP A 41 -2.22 -0.11 19.03
CA ASP A 41 -2.23 -0.48 20.45
C ASP A 41 -1.42 -1.76 20.73
N GLU A 42 -1.36 -2.14 22.02
CA GLU A 42 -0.65 -3.33 22.46
C GLU A 42 -1.07 -4.60 21.73
N HIS A 43 -2.36 -4.75 21.50
CA HIS A 43 -2.88 -5.95 20.84
C HIS A 43 -2.44 -6.06 19.38
N TYR A 44 -2.40 -4.94 18.67
CA TYR A 44 -1.80 -4.85 17.33
C TYR A 44 -0.33 -5.26 17.36
N ILE A 45 0.44 -4.65 18.27
CA ILE A 45 1.88 -4.87 18.39
C ILE A 45 2.16 -6.34 18.71
N GLU A 46 1.52 -6.92 19.74
CA GLU A 46 1.69 -8.32 20.12
C GLU A 46 1.39 -9.29 18.97
N HIS A 47 0.30 -9.03 18.19
CA HIS A 47 -0.08 -9.88 17.08
C HIS A 47 1.01 -9.97 16.01
N HIS A 48 1.56 -8.85 15.60
CA HIS A 48 2.57 -8.80 14.54
C HIS A 48 3.97 -9.17 15.03
N VAL A 49 4.36 -8.73 16.22
CA VAL A 49 5.65 -9.07 16.82
C VAL A 49 5.78 -10.56 17.14
N ALA A 50 4.67 -11.24 17.45
CA ALA A 50 4.67 -12.70 17.62
C ALA A 50 5.16 -13.43 16.35
N LYS A 51 4.86 -12.92 15.15
CA LYS A 51 5.34 -13.48 13.88
C LYS A 51 6.83 -13.22 13.69
N ALA A 52 7.32 -12.03 14.04
CA ALA A 52 8.75 -11.72 14.04
C ALA A 52 9.52 -12.66 14.99
N ARG A 53 9.03 -12.85 16.22
CA ARG A 53 9.59 -13.81 17.19
C ARG A 53 9.55 -15.26 16.68
N GLY A 54 8.58 -15.58 15.82
CA GLY A 54 8.47 -16.87 15.12
C GLY A 54 9.47 -17.05 13.97
N GLY A 55 10.28 -16.01 13.66
CA GLY A 55 11.32 -16.07 12.64
C GLY A 55 10.97 -15.41 11.30
N THR A 56 9.84 -14.72 11.20
CA THR A 56 9.50 -13.91 10.01
C THR A 56 10.43 -12.71 9.93
N GLY A 57 11.16 -12.55 8.83
CA GLY A 57 12.16 -11.49 8.67
C GLY A 57 11.62 -10.13 8.27
N TRP A 58 10.40 -10.07 7.74
CA TRP A 58 9.74 -8.86 7.26
C TRP A 58 8.32 -8.80 7.78
N ILE A 59 7.96 -7.74 8.49
CA ILE A 59 6.62 -7.53 9.04
C ILE A 59 5.96 -6.34 8.36
N GLY A 60 4.84 -6.61 7.64
CA GLY A 60 4.08 -5.60 6.92
C GLY A 60 2.97 -4.93 7.74
N GLY A 61 2.58 -5.53 8.85
CA GLY A 61 1.50 -5.02 9.68
C GLY A 61 0.16 -4.87 8.94
N GLU A 62 -0.57 -3.80 9.25
CA GLU A 62 -1.81 -3.44 8.59
C GLU A 62 -1.65 -2.14 7.78
N THR A 63 -2.52 -1.92 6.78
CA THR A 63 -2.40 -0.76 5.89
C THR A 63 -2.78 0.55 6.58
N TRP A 64 -2.09 1.64 6.24
CA TRP A 64 -2.45 2.98 6.66
C TRP A 64 -3.40 3.60 5.64
N LEU A 65 -4.56 4.04 6.11
CA LEU A 65 -5.51 4.76 5.29
C LEU A 65 -5.12 6.24 5.20
N LEU A 66 -4.85 6.68 3.98
CA LEU A 66 -4.47 8.06 3.68
C LEU A 66 -5.71 8.93 3.51
N ASP A 67 -5.55 10.21 3.76
CA ASP A 67 -6.61 11.18 3.58
C ASP A 67 -6.88 11.50 2.09
N LEU A 68 -8.06 11.97 1.84
CA LEU A 68 -8.60 12.27 0.52
C LEU A 68 -8.80 13.78 0.36
N PRO A 69 -8.78 14.32 -0.87
CA PRO A 69 -8.71 15.75 -1.14
C PRO A 69 -10.01 16.53 -0.92
N LEU A 70 -11.03 15.94 -0.33
CA LEU A 70 -12.34 16.59 -0.22
C LEU A 70 -12.58 17.31 1.08
N PRO A 71 -13.55 18.28 1.06
CA PRO A 71 -13.96 18.98 2.25
C PRO A 71 -14.27 17.94 3.34
N PRO A 72 -13.95 18.24 4.59
CA PRO A 72 -14.14 17.30 5.65
C PRO A 72 -15.59 16.85 5.66
N VAL A 73 -15.83 15.68 5.09
CA VAL A 73 -16.98 14.87 5.45
C VAL A 73 -16.89 14.73 6.95
N ALA A 74 -17.96 14.97 7.65
CA ALA A 74 -17.94 14.90 9.11
C ALA A 74 -17.21 13.61 9.53
N PRO A 75 -16.35 13.64 10.53
CA PRO A 75 -15.53 12.49 10.92
C PRO A 75 -16.34 11.21 11.09
N ASP A 76 -17.63 11.33 11.32
CA ASP A 76 -18.60 10.28 11.58
C ASP A 76 -19.11 9.59 10.30
N GLU A 77 -19.05 10.25 9.14
CA GLU A 77 -19.57 9.71 7.88
C GLU A 77 -18.54 8.86 7.10
N VAL A 78 -17.26 9.09 7.29
CA VAL A 78 -16.17 8.33 6.62
C VAL A 78 -15.97 6.95 7.26
N HIS A 79 -16.48 6.74 8.47
CA HIS A 79 -16.30 5.50 9.24
C HIS A 79 -17.15 4.32 8.76
N LEU A 80 -18.12 4.53 7.92
CA LEU A 80 -19.16 3.53 7.65
C LEU A 80 -18.88 2.62 6.46
N ALA A 81 -17.91 2.91 5.63
CA ALA A 81 -17.77 2.19 4.36
C ALA A 81 -16.92 0.92 4.45
N VAL A 82 -16.03 0.80 5.43
CA VAL A 82 -15.13 -0.36 5.53
C VAL A 82 -14.77 -0.58 7.00
N GLY A 83 -15.00 -1.77 7.52
CA GLY A 83 -14.71 -2.14 8.92
C GLY A 83 -13.21 -2.16 9.27
N PHE A 84 -12.46 -1.15 8.84
CA PHE A 84 -11.05 -1.03 9.18
C PHE A 84 -10.87 -0.37 10.55
N THR A 85 -10.00 -0.93 11.36
CA THR A 85 -9.57 -0.32 12.62
C THR A 85 -8.71 0.92 12.41
N SER A 86 -8.05 1.05 11.26
CA SER A 86 -7.28 2.23 10.93
C SER A 86 -8.19 3.39 10.55
N ARG A 87 -8.11 4.45 11.33
CA ARG A 87 -8.78 5.72 11.03
C ARG A 87 -8.11 6.36 9.81
N GLN A 88 -8.91 6.90 8.88
CA GLN A 88 -8.37 7.69 7.78
C GLN A 88 -7.48 8.82 8.31
N ALA A 89 -6.33 9.02 7.67
CA ALA A 89 -5.32 10.00 8.08
C ALA A 89 -4.81 9.80 9.53
N ALA A 90 -4.87 8.59 10.09
CA ALA A 90 -4.40 8.32 11.44
C ALA A 90 -2.93 8.71 11.65
N TYR A 91 -2.10 8.63 10.60
CA TYR A 91 -0.69 9.01 10.62
C TYR A 91 -0.43 10.49 10.99
N LYS A 92 -1.47 11.35 10.97
CA LYS A 92 -1.40 12.75 11.42
C LYS A 92 -1.61 12.91 12.94
N PHE A 93 -2.03 11.87 13.63
CA PHE A 93 -2.30 11.94 15.08
C PHE A 93 -1.10 11.45 15.89
N PRO A 94 -0.63 12.25 16.88
CA PRO A 94 0.54 11.90 17.69
C PRO A 94 0.45 10.51 18.33
N ALA A 95 -0.71 10.15 18.88
CA ALA A 95 -0.90 8.85 19.52
C ALA A 95 -0.76 7.65 18.55
N PHE A 96 -1.15 7.82 17.28
CA PHE A 96 -0.91 6.81 16.25
C PHE A 96 0.58 6.68 15.93
N VAL A 97 1.27 7.82 15.75
CA VAL A 97 2.71 7.86 15.44
C VAL A 97 3.54 7.25 16.58
N GLU A 98 3.16 7.52 17.83
CA GLU A 98 3.77 6.89 18.99
C GLU A 98 3.61 5.36 18.97
N GLY A 99 2.41 4.88 18.66
CA GLY A 99 2.15 3.45 18.50
C GLY A 99 2.97 2.81 17.38
N VAL A 100 3.11 3.48 16.23
CA VAL A 100 3.97 3.02 15.12
C VAL A 100 5.44 2.97 15.55
N THR A 101 5.92 4.00 16.23
CA THR A 101 7.31 4.05 16.72
C THR A 101 7.59 2.86 17.63
N ARG A 102 6.68 2.57 18.53
CA ARG A 102 6.76 1.42 19.43
C ARG A 102 6.70 0.10 18.66
N PHE A 103 5.79 -0.04 17.71
CA PHE A 103 5.68 -1.21 16.82
C PHE A 103 7.00 -1.50 16.08
N CYS A 104 7.59 -0.49 15.43
CA CYS A 104 8.87 -0.64 14.73
C CYS A 104 9.98 -1.08 15.70
N ALA A 105 10.08 -0.45 16.86
CA ALA A 105 11.09 -0.79 17.85
C ALA A 105 10.97 -2.25 18.34
N GLU A 106 9.75 -2.74 18.58
CA GLU A 106 9.53 -4.12 19.02
C GLU A 106 9.74 -5.15 17.91
N VAL A 107 9.40 -4.82 16.64
CA VAL A 107 9.74 -5.64 15.46
C VAL A 107 11.26 -5.77 15.32
N HIS A 108 12.00 -4.66 15.46
CA HIS A 108 13.47 -4.68 15.43
C HIS A 108 14.06 -5.48 16.58
N ALA A 109 13.54 -5.33 17.80
CA ALA A 109 13.97 -6.12 18.96
C ALA A 109 13.74 -7.62 18.76
N ALA A 110 12.75 -8.01 17.95
CA ALA A 110 12.49 -9.39 17.56
C ALA A 110 13.36 -9.86 16.36
N GLY A 111 14.23 -9.00 15.81
CA GLY A 111 15.16 -9.32 14.73
C GLY A 111 14.58 -9.24 13.31
N ALA A 112 13.44 -8.61 13.13
CA ALA A 112 12.81 -8.41 11.82
C ALA A 112 12.87 -6.94 11.37
N VAL A 113 12.47 -6.67 10.12
CA VAL A 113 12.28 -5.31 9.59
C VAL A 113 10.79 -4.97 9.52
N ALA A 114 10.47 -3.68 9.71
CA ALA A 114 9.10 -3.16 9.67
C ALA A 114 8.86 -2.37 8.40
N VAL A 115 7.85 -2.78 7.61
CA VAL A 115 7.46 -2.09 6.38
C VAL A 115 6.01 -1.64 6.46
N VAL A 116 5.77 -0.36 6.16
CA VAL A 116 4.45 0.26 6.24
C VAL A 116 3.81 0.31 4.87
N GLN A 117 2.55 -0.12 4.77
CA GLN A 117 1.78 0.00 3.53
C GLN A 117 0.89 1.26 3.57
N LEU A 118 0.97 2.05 2.49
CA LEU A 118 0.24 3.30 2.32
C LEU A 118 -0.88 3.13 1.29
N THR A 119 -2.11 3.49 1.65
CA THR A 119 -3.31 3.20 0.86
C THR A 119 -4.26 4.38 0.77
N HIS A 120 -4.56 4.84 -0.43
CA HIS A 120 -5.80 5.56 -0.69
C HIS A 120 -6.89 4.56 -1.08
N LEU A 121 -7.95 4.50 -0.31
CA LEU A 121 -9.12 3.69 -0.66
C LEU A 121 -9.86 4.31 -1.85
N ASN A 122 -10.21 3.49 -2.82
CA ASN A 122 -11.03 3.89 -3.97
C ASN A 122 -12.53 3.82 -3.68
N ALA A 123 -12.95 4.16 -2.46
CA ALA A 123 -14.35 4.02 -2.11
C ALA A 123 -15.24 5.12 -2.71
N ALA A 124 -14.77 6.36 -2.75
CA ALA A 124 -15.58 7.50 -3.19
C ALA A 124 -14.90 8.34 -4.29
N TRP A 125 -13.64 8.10 -4.60
CA TRP A 125 -12.83 8.85 -5.56
C TRP A 125 -12.12 7.89 -6.52
N ALA A 126 -12.17 8.23 -7.79
CA ALA A 126 -11.58 7.38 -8.83
C ALA A 126 -11.04 8.23 -10.00
N PRO A 127 -10.21 7.64 -10.86
CA PRO A 127 -9.78 8.31 -12.10
C PRO A 127 -10.93 8.57 -13.07
N SER A 128 -12.02 7.78 -13.02
CA SER A 128 -13.15 7.90 -13.93
C SER A 128 -14.47 7.49 -13.25
N PRO A 129 -15.65 7.92 -13.73
CA PRO A 129 -16.95 7.66 -13.10
C PRO A 129 -17.44 6.22 -13.40
N VAL A 130 -16.60 5.24 -13.13
CA VAL A 130 -16.96 3.82 -13.30
C VAL A 130 -17.63 3.37 -12.01
N PRO A 131 -18.91 2.93 -12.05
CA PRO A 131 -19.61 2.51 -10.86
C PRO A 131 -18.91 1.36 -10.14
N VAL A 132 -18.77 1.49 -8.84
CA VAL A 132 -18.36 0.40 -7.97
C VAL A 132 -19.59 -0.44 -7.67
N ILE A 133 -19.54 -1.73 -7.99
CA ILE A 133 -20.63 -2.68 -7.76
C ILE A 133 -20.26 -3.50 -6.53
N GLY A 134 -21.06 -3.39 -5.49
CA GLY A 134 -20.86 -4.09 -4.22
C GLY A 134 -22.08 -3.96 -3.33
N ALA A 135 -21.92 -4.14 -2.03
CA ALA A 135 -23.00 -3.99 -1.04
C ALA A 135 -23.65 -2.59 -1.06
N GLN A 136 -22.90 -1.60 -1.52
CA GLN A 136 -23.40 -0.24 -1.80
C GLN A 136 -22.88 0.15 -3.19
N SER A 137 -23.77 0.22 -4.16
CA SER A 137 -23.41 0.67 -5.52
C SER A 137 -23.46 2.19 -5.57
N TYR A 138 -22.36 2.81 -5.99
CA TYR A 138 -22.27 4.27 -6.17
C TYR A 138 -21.35 4.61 -7.35
N THR A 139 -21.50 5.83 -7.87
CA THR A 139 -20.59 6.39 -8.86
C THR A 139 -19.57 7.26 -8.12
N PRO A 140 -18.28 6.96 -8.21
CA PRO A 140 -17.25 7.74 -7.51
C PRO A 140 -17.13 9.16 -8.08
N HIS A 141 -16.69 10.08 -7.23
CA HIS A 141 -16.20 11.39 -7.67
C HIS A 141 -14.97 11.21 -8.55
N VAL A 142 -14.94 11.91 -9.69
CA VAL A 142 -13.81 11.87 -10.61
C VAL A 142 -12.76 12.89 -10.16
N LEU A 143 -11.57 12.41 -9.84
CA LEU A 143 -10.47 13.28 -9.41
C LEU A 143 -10.07 14.27 -10.51
N GLY A 144 -10.09 15.55 -10.17
CA GLY A 144 -9.47 16.61 -10.94
C GLY A 144 -7.95 16.62 -10.75
N GLU A 145 -7.25 17.45 -11.56
CA GLU A 145 -5.79 17.54 -11.53
C GLU A 145 -5.27 17.90 -10.12
N ALA A 146 -5.83 18.94 -9.50
CA ALA A 146 -5.40 19.38 -8.17
C ALA A 146 -5.63 18.32 -7.07
N GLU A 147 -6.69 17.52 -7.21
CA GLU A 147 -7.00 16.44 -6.28
C GLU A 147 -6.03 15.26 -6.45
N ILE A 148 -5.64 14.95 -7.70
CA ILE A 148 -4.60 13.94 -7.98
C ILE A 148 -3.27 14.38 -7.37
N GLU A 149 -2.87 15.63 -7.58
CA GLU A 149 -1.64 16.21 -7.02
C GLU A 149 -1.65 16.13 -5.49
N TYR A 150 -2.78 16.45 -4.85
CA TYR A 150 -2.95 16.29 -3.41
C TYR A 150 -2.75 14.83 -2.95
N CYS A 151 -3.40 13.86 -3.61
CA CYS A 151 -3.22 12.45 -3.27
C CYS A 151 -1.76 12.00 -3.37
N LEU A 152 -1.04 12.51 -4.37
CA LEU A 152 0.39 12.21 -4.55
C LEU A 152 1.26 12.79 -3.43
N ASP A 153 0.97 14.02 -2.97
CA ASP A 153 1.69 14.64 -1.86
C ASP A 153 1.45 13.90 -0.54
N VAL A 154 0.24 13.44 -0.32
CA VAL A 154 -0.13 12.69 0.89
C VAL A 154 0.67 11.39 1.03
N TYR A 155 1.00 10.68 -0.06
CA TYR A 155 1.90 9.53 0.01
C TYR A 155 3.28 9.92 0.55
N ALA A 156 3.82 11.06 0.12
CA ALA A 156 5.13 11.53 0.57
C ALA A 156 5.11 11.96 2.04
N ASP A 157 4.04 12.63 2.48
CA ASP A 157 3.86 13.05 3.87
C ASP A 157 3.75 11.83 4.81
N ALA A 158 2.96 10.83 4.43
CA ALA A 158 2.82 9.60 5.23
C ALA A 158 4.13 8.78 5.26
N ALA A 159 4.86 8.72 4.15
CA ALA A 159 6.17 8.06 4.10
C ALA A 159 7.20 8.76 5.00
N GLU A 160 7.18 10.09 5.09
CA GLU A 160 8.03 10.84 6.00
C GLU A 160 7.70 10.53 7.48
N VAL A 161 6.42 10.40 7.80
CA VAL A 161 5.99 9.98 9.14
C VAL A 161 6.47 8.55 9.45
N ALA A 162 6.31 7.61 8.51
CA ALA A 162 6.79 6.24 8.66
C ALA A 162 8.32 6.20 8.90
N MET A 163 9.08 6.98 8.13
CA MET A 163 10.53 7.11 8.30
C MET A 163 10.90 7.62 9.70
N LYS A 164 10.25 8.69 10.15
CA LYS A 164 10.50 9.28 11.49
C LYS A 164 10.10 8.33 12.62
N ALA A 165 9.11 7.48 12.39
CA ALA A 165 8.67 6.45 13.34
C ALA A 165 9.55 5.20 13.36
N GLY A 166 10.57 5.11 12.49
CA GLY A 166 11.55 4.03 12.47
C GLY A 166 11.21 2.86 11.56
N ALA A 167 10.30 3.03 10.60
CA ALA A 167 10.08 2.00 9.56
C ALA A 167 11.34 1.82 8.68
N ASP A 168 11.56 0.61 8.18
CA ASP A 168 12.66 0.27 7.25
C ASP A 168 12.26 0.44 5.79
N GLY A 169 10.97 0.40 5.51
CA GLY A 169 10.43 0.58 4.16
C GLY A 169 8.98 1.02 4.14
N VAL A 170 8.57 1.48 2.96
CA VAL A 170 7.17 1.79 2.64
C VAL A 170 6.75 1.12 1.36
N GLU A 171 5.50 0.69 1.32
CA GLU A 171 4.86 0.05 0.18
C GLU A 171 3.63 0.86 -0.24
N ILE A 172 3.57 1.32 -1.48
CA ILE A 172 2.37 1.94 -2.05
C ILE A 172 1.42 0.85 -2.52
N HIS A 173 0.20 0.87 -2.00
CA HIS A 173 -0.80 -0.14 -2.35
C HIS A 173 -1.48 0.18 -3.68
N CYS A 174 -1.14 -0.62 -4.71
CA CYS A 174 -1.70 -0.53 -6.07
C CYS A 174 -2.41 -1.82 -6.49
N ALA A 175 -2.98 -2.54 -5.52
CA ALA A 175 -3.78 -3.75 -5.72
C ALA A 175 -5.15 -3.59 -5.05
N HIS A 176 -6.00 -4.62 -5.09
CA HIS A 176 -7.25 -4.71 -4.32
C HIS A 176 -8.20 -3.50 -4.47
N GLU A 177 -8.28 -2.94 -5.68
CA GLU A 177 -9.19 -1.83 -6.00
C GLU A 177 -8.90 -0.52 -5.23
N THR A 178 -7.66 -0.34 -4.78
CA THR A 178 -7.20 0.93 -4.23
C THR A 178 -7.05 2.00 -5.32
N LEU A 179 -6.77 3.25 -4.95
CA LEU A 179 -6.63 4.32 -5.91
C LEU A 179 -5.49 4.06 -6.91
N GLY A 180 -4.33 3.58 -6.44
CA GLY A 180 -3.21 3.22 -7.31
C GLY A 180 -3.59 2.15 -8.34
N TYR A 181 -4.28 1.08 -7.91
CA TYR A 181 -4.84 0.09 -8.81
C TYR A 181 -5.80 0.70 -9.83
N SER A 182 -6.66 1.61 -9.39
CA SER A 182 -7.68 2.21 -10.25
C SER A 182 -7.11 3.05 -11.37
N PHE A 183 -5.91 3.63 -11.17
CA PHE A 183 -5.17 4.31 -12.24
C PHE A 183 -4.51 3.32 -13.21
N LEU A 184 -4.03 2.16 -12.74
CA LEU A 184 -3.40 1.14 -13.59
C LEU A 184 -4.40 0.42 -14.49
N SER A 185 -5.60 0.15 -14.00
CA SER A 185 -6.62 -0.65 -14.68
C SER A 185 -7.29 0.09 -15.85
N PRO A 186 -7.32 -0.47 -17.06
CA PRO A 186 -8.09 0.10 -18.17
C PRO A 186 -9.60 0.01 -17.96
N VAL A 187 -10.06 -0.80 -17.03
CA VAL A 187 -11.48 -0.91 -16.68
C VAL A 187 -11.94 0.31 -15.90
N THR A 188 -11.13 0.77 -14.94
CA THR A 188 -11.47 1.86 -14.03
C THR A 188 -10.88 3.20 -14.45
N ASN A 189 -9.75 3.20 -15.19
CA ASN A 189 -9.14 4.41 -15.73
C ASN A 189 -9.52 4.58 -17.22
N ARG A 190 -10.52 5.38 -17.48
CA ARG A 190 -11.01 5.74 -18.82
C ARG A 190 -10.68 7.20 -19.19
N ARG A 191 -9.68 7.77 -18.53
CA ARG A 191 -9.23 9.14 -18.79
C ARG A 191 -8.56 9.24 -20.15
N THR A 192 -8.65 10.43 -20.73
CA THR A 192 -8.01 10.78 -22.03
C THR A 192 -6.97 11.89 -21.87
N ASP A 193 -6.71 12.30 -20.62
CA ASP A 193 -5.66 13.25 -20.28
C ASP A 193 -4.35 12.51 -19.91
N ARG A 194 -3.37 13.26 -19.39
CA ARG A 194 -2.04 12.70 -19.03
C ARG A 194 -2.07 11.55 -18.00
N TRP A 195 -3.20 11.36 -17.29
CA TRP A 195 -3.35 10.35 -16.24
C TRP A 195 -4.01 9.04 -16.71
N GLY A 196 -4.40 8.96 -18.00
CA GLY A 196 -5.05 7.79 -18.58
C GLY A 196 -4.67 7.60 -20.05
N GLY A 197 -5.17 6.53 -20.65
CA GLY A 197 -4.82 6.15 -22.02
C GLY A 197 -4.25 4.75 -22.09
N GLY A 198 -3.12 4.58 -22.76
CA GLY A 198 -2.40 3.30 -22.85
C GLY A 198 -1.67 2.93 -21.54
N PRO A 199 -1.03 1.75 -21.53
CA PRO A 199 -0.28 1.28 -20.35
C PRO A 199 0.77 2.29 -19.84
N ALA A 200 1.46 2.95 -20.74
CA ALA A 200 2.50 3.94 -20.42
C ALA A 200 1.95 5.20 -19.71
N GLU A 201 0.72 5.60 -20.03
CA GLU A 201 0.07 6.74 -19.38
C GLU A 201 -0.56 6.32 -18.06
N ARG A 202 -1.12 5.12 -17.98
CA ARG A 202 -1.79 4.61 -16.76
C ARG A 202 -0.82 4.38 -15.59
N ILE A 203 0.44 4.07 -15.84
CA ILE A 203 1.46 3.95 -14.78
C ILE A 203 1.85 5.29 -14.17
N ARG A 204 1.53 6.42 -14.80
CA ARG A 204 2.00 7.76 -14.40
C ARG A 204 1.68 8.08 -12.93
N PHE A 205 0.47 7.80 -12.47
CA PHE A 205 0.09 8.05 -11.08
C PHE A 205 1.03 7.32 -10.11
N VAL A 206 1.31 6.04 -10.36
CA VAL A 206 2.19 5.24 -9.52
C VAL A 206 3.63 5.76 -9.57
N VAL A 207 4.13 6.10 -10.76
CA VAL A 207 5.48 6.64 -10.94
C VAL A 207 5.63 8.00 -10.22
N GLU A 208 4.63 8.89 -10.33
CA GLU A 208 4.66 10.18 -9.63
C GLU A 208 4.58 10.01 -8.11
N ALA A 209 3.78 9.08 -7.60
CA ALA A 209 3.74 8.76 -6.18
C ALA A 209 5.12 8.28 -5.68
N LEU A 210 5.73 7.34 -6.39
CA LEU A 210 7.09 6.86 -6.08
C LEU A 210 8.12 7.99 -6.12
N ARG A 211 8.06 8.87 -7.11
CA ARG A 211 8.97 10.01 -7.26
C ARG A 211 8.86 10.97 -6.08
N ARG A 212 7.65 11.32 -5.64
CA ARG A 212 7.42 12.21 -4.49
C ARG A 212 7.87 11.59 -3.19
N VAL A 213 7.56 10.31 -2.97
CA VAL A 213 8.05 9.59 -1.79
C VAL A 213 9.58 9.58 -1.79
N ARG A 214 10.21 9.18 -2.90
CA ARG A 214 11.68 9.14 -2.99
C ARG A 214 12.32 10.52 -2.79
N ALA A 215 11.71 11.57 -3.34
CA ALA A 215 12.20 12.94 -3.14
C ALA A 215 12.11 13.39 -1.67
N ARG A 216 11.09 12.92 -0.92
CA ARG A 216 10.87 13.27 0.48
C ARG A 216 11.77 12.48 1.43
N VAL A 217 11.91 11.17 1.23
CA VAL A 217 12.61 10.28 2.18
C VAL A 217 14.02 9.89 1.72
N GLY A 218 14.40 10.23 0.50
CA GLY A 218 15.71 9.83 -0.07
C GLY A 218 15.85 8.31 -0.08
N ASN A 219 17.03 7.85 0.30
CA ASN A 219 17.37 6.41 0.44
C ASN A 219 17.29 5.95 1.91
N ALA A 220 16.55 6.66 2.77
CA ALA A 220 16.39 6.25 4.17
C ALA A 220 15.43 5.05 4.33
N LEU A 221 14.52 4.84 3.36
CA LEU A 221 13.54 3.75 3.34
C LEU A 221 13.68 2.93 2.06
N ALA A 222 13.47 1.61 2.17
CA ALA A 222 13.14 0.80 1.01
C ALA A 222 11.75 1.20 0.49
N LEU A 223 11.62 1.40 -0.82
CA LEU A 223 10.40 1.86 -1.46
C LEU A 223 9.89 0.82 -2.45
N GLY A 224 8.65 0.39 -2.26
CA GLY A 224 8.03 -0.61 -3.11
C GLY A 224 6.58 -0.33 -3.44
N ILE A 225 6.02 -1.22 -4.25
CA ILE A 225 4.60 -1.23 -4.60
C ILE A 225 4.02 -2.63 -4.40
N ARG A 226 2.75 -2.70 -4.03
CA ARG A 226 1.96 -3.92 -4.11
C ARG A 226 0.98 -3.82 -5.27
N VAL A 227 1.03 -4.76 -6.19
CA VAL A 227 0.26 -4.74 -7.45
C VAL A 227 -0.35 -6.10 -7.74
N ASN A 228 -1.48 -6.13 -8.46
CA ASN A 228 -2.01 -7.37 -9.00
C ASN A 228 -1.20 -7.78 -10.25
N GLY A 229 -0.78 -9.04 -10.33
CA GLY A 229 -0.06 -9.60 -11.48
C GLY A 229 -0.89 -9.74 -12.76
N GLY A 230 -2.18 -9.41 -12.69
CA GLY A 230 -3.15 -9.40 -13.77
C GLY A 230 -4.55 -9.21 -13.21
N GLU A 231 -5.50 -8.83 -14.04
CA GLU A 231 -6.90 -8.68 -13.67
C GLU A 231 -7.74 -9.86 -14.17
N SER A 232 -8.57 -10.42 -13.30
CA SER A 232 -9.56 -11.43 -13.70
C SER A 232 -10.78 -10.84 -14.40
N ARG A 233 -10.88 -9.50 -14.44
CA ARG A 233 -11.99 -8.78 -15.08
C ARG A 233 -11.86 -8.77 -16.59
N ARG A 234 -12.99 -8.94 -17.28
CA ARG A 234 -13.05 -8.76 -18.74
C ARG A 234 -12.58 -7.35 -19.12
N ARG A 235 -11.64 -7.25 -20.05
CA ARG A 235 -10.97 -6.01 -20.48
C ARG A 235 -10.03 -5.38 -19.45
N GLY A 236 -9.70 -6.08 -18.38
CA GLY A 236 -8.59 -5.72 -17.49
C GLY A 236 -7.24 -5.99 -18.17
N TYR A 237 -6.17 -5.52 -17.60
CA TYR A 237 -4.82 -5.85 -18.06
C TYR A 237 -4.50 -7.32 -17.78
N ASP A 238 -3.88 -7.98 -18.73
CA ASP A 238 -3.39 -9.35 -18.57
C ASP A 238 -1.95 -9.37 -18.02
N ASN A 239 -1.39 -10.56 -17.87
CA ASN A 239 -0.04 -10.74 -17.34
C ASN A 239 1.05 -10.17 -18.27
N LEU A 240 0.80 -10.05 -19.57
CA LEU A 240 1.78 -9.48 -20.51
C LEU A 240 1.80 -7.96 -20.39
N GLU A 241 0.65 -7.33 -20.40
CA GLU A 241 0.51 -5.90 -20.19
C GLU A 241 1.01 -5.49 -18.78
N PHE A 242 0.68 -6.29 -17.75
CA PHE A 242 1.24 -6.10 -16.41
C PHE A 242 2.76 -6.09 -16.42
N ARG A 243 3.38 -7.08 -17.09
CA ARG A 243 4.83 -7.17 -17.17
C ARG A 243 5.45 -5.93 -17.84
N GLU A 244 4.84 -5.44 -18.92
CA GLU A 244 5.29 -4.22 -19.62
C GLU A 244 5.19 -3.00 -18.71
N MET A 245 4.09 -2.82 -18.02
CA MET A 245 3.92 -1.74 -17.03
C MET A 245 4.95 -1.83 -15.92
N LEU A 246 5.18 -3.02 -15.38
CA LEU A 246 6.13 -3.23 -14.29
C LEU A 246 7.58 -2.96 -14.73
N TYR A 247 7.97 -3.37 -15.94
CA TYR A 247 9.27 -3.01 -16.50
C TYR A 247 9.42 -1.50 -16.65
N ALA A 248 8.41 -0.82 -17.20
CA ALA A 248 8.45 0.63 -17.34
C ALA A 248 8.56 1.38 -16.01
N ILE A 249 7.89 0.89 -14.95
CA ILE A 249 8.04 1.44 -13.60
C ILE A 249 9.45 1.15 -13.07
N GLY A 250 9.96 -0.07 -13.26
CA GLY A 250 11.30 -0.49 -12.82
C GLY A 250 12.43 0.34 -13.45
N GLU A 251 12.35 0.63 -14.75
CA GLU A 251 13.31 1.47 -15.48
C GLU A 251 13.43 2.90 -14.92
N THR A 252 12.49 3.35 -14.10
CA THR A 252 12.61 4.65 -13.40
C THR A 252 13.68 4.64 -12.31
N GLY A 253 14.13 3.48 -11.86
CA GLY A 253 15.09 3.32 -10.76
C GLY A 253 14.55 3.74 -9.38
N LEU A 254 13.23 3.94 -9.24
CA LEU A 254 12.62 4.39 -7.98
C LEU A 254 12.28 3.24 -7.03
N LEU A 255 12.08 2.01 -7.58
CA LEU A 255 11.67 0.83 -6.83
C LEU A 255 12.84 0.05 -6.25
N ASP A 256 12.71 -0.38 -5.00
CA ASP A 256 13.57 -1.37 -4.36
C ASP A 256 12.94 -2.77 -4.34
N PHE A 257 11.59 -2.85 -4.33
CA PHE A 257 10.86 -4.12 -4.33
C PHE A 257 9.46 -4.02 -4.94
N VAL A 258 8.94 -5.17 -5.33
CA VAL A 258 7.55 -5.33 -5.79
C VAL A 258 6.93 -6.52 -5.07
N ASN A 259 5.75 -6.30 -4.49
CA ASN A 259 4.90 -7.33 -3.92
C ASN A 259 3.80 -7.64 -4.93
N ILE A 260 3.82 -8.84 -5.51
CA ILE A 260 2.84 -9.26 -6.53
C ILE A 260 1.72 -10.02 -5.85
N ASP A 261 0.50 -9.58 -6.09
CA ASP A 261 -0.72 -10.16 -5.56
C ASP A 261 -1.59 -10.78 -6.64
N ALA A 262 -2.56 -11.56 -6.22
CA ALA A 262 -3.56 -12.14 -7.11
C ALA A 262 -4.95 -12.02 -6.47
N GLY A 263 -5.89 -11.44 -7.21
CA GLY A 263 -7.28 -11.34 -6.79
C GLY A 263 -7.81 -9.92 -6.61
N HIS A 264 -9.09 -9.85 -6.27
CA HIS A 264 -9.83 -8.62 -5.99
C HIS A 264 -10.43 -8.68 -4.60
N CYS A 265 -10.47 -7.55 -3.87
CA CYS A 265 -11.09 -7.48 -2.55
C CYS A 265 -12.62 -7.68 -2.58
N TRP A 266 -13.24 -7.22 -3.65
CA TRP A 266 -14.68 -7.27 -3.83
C TRP A 266 -14.95 -8.18 -5.02
N GLY A 267 -15.77 -9.22 -4.79
CA GLY A 267 -16.07 -10.22 -5.80
C GLY A 267 -16.33 -9.61 -7.17
N ALA A 268 -15.49 -9.92 -8.15
CA ALA A 268 -15.74 -9.52 -9.51
C ALA A 268 -17.09 -10.12 -9.94
N PRO A 269 -18.01 -9.36 -10.53
CA PRO A 269 -19.12 -9.97 -11.21
C PRO A 269 -18.54 -10.85 -12.31
N SER A 270 -18.92 -12.12 -12.26
CA SER A 270 -18.60 -13.18 -13.23
C SER A 270 -18.95 -12.79 -14.66
#